data_6b6831b0d6e91d55210a1bf4bb323147
#
_entry.id   6b6831b0d6e91d55210a1bf4bb323147
#
_cell.length_a   1.000
_cell.length_b   1.000
_cell.length_c   1.000
_cell.angle_alpha   90.00
_cell.angle_beta   90.00
_cell.angle_gamma   90.00
#
_symmetry.space_group_name_H-M   'P 1'
#
loop_
_entity.id
_entity.type
_entity.pdbx_description
1 polymer ?
#
loop_
_entity_poly.entity_id
_entity_poly.type
_entity_poly.pdbx_seq_one_letter_code
_entity_poly.pdbx_strand_id
1 'polypeptide(L)'
;YSRQWAASQYSRNNPQYSRNANRRMSRGKKVAIGVLAAVLVAVVGCGTAFALYVNSINSELIGDMTSEEMQAIQDVLAPKKSFDEPFYMMLVGSDERAGSDEAGARSDTNIVVYVDPTRNQASIVSIPRDTMIDIDNVGISKFNAAYNYGGVSSTIREASQLLGVDISHYAEVNFENMVQLVDAVGGVDVEVTERIDDTDADNTTDNPNGKRIIIEEGLQHLDGEQALVFARSRAFVDGDFTRTANQRKLIMALVNKVLDMPVTELPGVIQGAAKCVTTDLSVTDIVALAEQFKGKGDLTVYSAMAPTVFMDQLVNGQSFVLNDPTATKQMMKTIEEGGDPSTIVGVSGVGPGGYTSGSGYYSEGSYDDYSDTGYAA
;
A
#
# COMPACT_ATOMS: atom_id res chain seq x y z
N TYR A 1 -81.39 20.26 -41.44
CA TYR A 1 -80.18 20.97 -42.01
C TYR A 1 -78.93 20.94 -41.16
N SER A 2 -78.79 20.19 -40.08
CA SER A 2 -77.63 20.26 -39.16
C SER A 2 -76.80 18.96 -39.07
N ARG A 3 -77.07 17.89 -39.81
CA ARG A 3 -76.25 16.65 -39.72
C ARG A 3 -75.24 16.41 -40.86
N GLN A 4 -75.29 17.16 -41.94
CA GLN A 4 -74.34 17.03 -43.04
C GLN A 4 -73.04 17.82 -42.88
N TRP A 5 -72.95 18.82 -41.99
CA TRP A 5 -71.79 19.66 -41.78
C TRP A 5 -70.76 18.99 -40.87
N ALA A 6 -71.16 18.12 -39.99
CA ALA A 6 -70.23 17.48 -39.06
C ALA A 6 -69.40 16.32 -39.70
N ALA A 7 -69.91 15.72 -40.77
CA ALA A 7 -69.24 14.58 -41.43
C ALA A 7 -68.06 15.00 -42.35
N SER A 8 -68.04 16.29 -42.82
CA SER A 8 -66.98 16.76 -43.72
C SER A 8 -65.72 17.20 -43.01
N GLN A 9 -65.75 17.46 -41.68
CA GLN A 9 -64.58 17.84 -40.92
C GLN A 9 -63.65 16.65 -40.59
N TYR A 10 -64.12 15.42 -40.65
CA TYR A 10 -63.33 14.21 -40.32
C TYR A 10 -63.07 13.31 -41.52
N SER A 11 -63.19 13.86 -42.73
CA SER A 11 -62.90 13.10 -43.94
C SER A 11 -61.40 12.86 -44.08
N ARG A 12 -60.96 11.61 -44.38
CA ARG A 12 -59.55 11.25 -44.66
C ARG A 12 -58.98 12.04 -45.84
N ASN A 13 -59.71 12.82 -46.56
CA ASN A 13 -59.28 13.67 -47.68
C ASN A 13 -59.14 15.12 -47.29
N ASN A 14 -59.24 15.48 -46.02
CA ASN A 14 -59.03 16.87 -45.59
C ASN A 14 -57.50 17.22 -45.64
N PRO A 15 -57.09 18.23 -46.47
CA PRO A 15 -55.66 18.56 -46.61
C PRO A 15 -54.93 18.94 -45.31
N GLN A 16 -55.69 19.30 -44.27
CA GLN A 16 -55.10 19.57 -42.95
C GLN A 16 -54.64 18.30 -42.20
N TYR A 17 -55.25 17.15 -42.44
CA TYR A 17 -54.89 15.91 -41.80
C TYR A 17 -53.89 15.04 -42.59
N SER A 18 -53.69 15.33 -43.89
CA SER A 18 -52.74 14.58 -44.73
C SER A 18 -51.29 15.10 -44.64
N ARG A 19 -50.99 16.14 -43.83
CA ARG A 19 -49.64 16.71 -43.74
C ARG A 19 -48.64 15.97 -42.86
N ASN A 20 -49.03 14.88 -42.21
CA ASN A 20 -48.14 14.13 -41.34
C ASN A 20 -47.59 12.81 -41.95
N ALA A 21 -47.89 12.54 -43.20
CA ALA A 21 -47.34 11.39 -43.86
C ALA A 21 -46.05 11.72 -44.62
N ASN A 22 -44.93 11.23 -44.13
CA ASN A 22 -43.63 11.14 -44.83
C ASN A 22 -42.86 12.46 -45.06
N ARG A 23 -42.44 13.18 -44.01
CA ARG A 23 -41.26 14.01 -44.11
C ARG A 23 -40.07 13.09 -44.27
N ARG A 24 -39.70 12.73 -45.51
CA ARG A 24 -38.42 12.08 -45.82
C ARG A 24 -37.30 12.99 -45.31
N MET A 25 -36.59 12.51 -44.28
CA MET A 25 -35.41 13.24 -43.76
C MET A 25 -34.44 13.55 -44.90
N SER A 26 -33.95 14.77 -44.97
CA SER A 26 -32.93 15.19 -45.94
C SER A 26 -31.69 14.29 -45.83
N ARG A 27 -31.00 14.08 -46.95
CA ARG A 27 -29.74 13.29 -46.97
C ARG A 27 -28.75 13.75 -45.91
N GLY A 28 -28.60 15.06 -45.69
CA GLY A 28 -27.73 15.63 -44.68
C GLY A 28 -28.13 15.24 -43.24
N LYS A 29 -29.42 15.20 -42.91
CA LYS A 29 -29.87 14.74 -41.57
C LYS A 29 -29.62 13.24 -41.37
N LYS A 30 -29.77 12.42 -42.40
CA LYS A 30 -29.45 10.98 -42.31
C LYS A 30 -27.97 10.74 -42.09
N VAL A 31 -27.09 11.50 -42.78
CA VAL A 31 -25.66 11.43 -42.61
C VAL A 31 -25.27 11.92 -41.19
N ALA A 32 -25.82 13.02 -40.73
CA ALA A 32 -25.56 13.54 -39.38
C ALA A 32 -25.97 12.54 -38.28
N ILE A 33 -27.12 11.89 -38.41
CA ILE A 33 -27.54 10.84 -37.47
C ILE A 33 -26.64 9.61 -37.57
N GLY A 34 -26.20 9.22 -38.78
CA GLY A 34 -25.25 8.12 -38.95
C GLY A 34 -23.89 8.40 -38.30
N VAL A 35 -23.37 9.61 -38.46
CA VAL A 35 -22.11 10.02 -37.81
C VAL A 35 -22.27 10.07 -36.28
N LEU A 36 -23.38 10.63 -35.79
CA LEU A 36 -23.64 10.68 -34.34
C LEU A 36 -23.77 9.26 -33.76
N ALA A 37 -24.47 8.36 -34.44
CA ALA A 37 -24.57 6.96 -34.03
C ALA A 37 -23.20 6.25 -34.04
N ALA A 38 -22.36 6.48 -35.06
CA ALA A 38 -21.02 5.93 -35.16
C ALA A 38 -20.11 6.45 -34.03
N VAL A 39 -20.18 7.74 -33.72
CA VAL A 39 -19.44 8.34 -32.58
C VAL A 39 -19.93 7.75 -31.25
N LEU A 40 -21.22 7.59 -31.08
CA LEU A 40 -21.80 7.01 -29.86
C LEU A 40 -21.39 5.55 -29.68
N VAL A 41 -21.38 4.75 -30.75
CA VAL A 41 -20.87 3.37 -30.73
C VAL A 41 -19.39 3.33 -30.44
N ALA A 42 -18.58 4.24 -30.99
CA ALA A 42 -17.16 4.34 -30.70
C ALA A 42 -16.92 4.71 -29.22
N VAL A 43 -17.65 5.68 -28.68
CA VAL A 43 -17.54 6.09 -27.25
C VAL A 43 -17.96 4.94 -26.33
N VAL A 44 -19.07 4.25 -26.62
CA VAL A 44 -19.51 3.09 -25.83
C VAL A 44 -18.51 1.93 -25.96
N GLY A 45 -17.99 1.67 -27.17
CA GLY A 45 -17.00 0.62 -27.42
C GLY A 45 -15.68 0.91 -26.69
N CYS A 46 -15.16 2.12 -26.75
CA CYS A 46 -13.96 2.52 -26.02
C CYS A 46 -14.19 2.49 -24.50
N GLY A 47 -15.34 2.97 -24.00
CA GLY A 47 -15.71 2.92 -22.60
C GLY A 47 -15.81 1.49 -22.08
N THR A 48 -16.40 0.59 -22.86
CA THR A 48 -16.50 -0.84 -22.50
C THR A 48 -15.11 -1.50 -22.48
N ALA A 49 -14.29 -1.25 -23.50
CA ALA A 49 -12.93 -1.78 -23.56
C ALA A 49 -12.07 -1.28 -22.39
N PHE A 50 -12.19 0.00 -22.05
CA PHE A 50 -11.52 0.59 -20.88
C PHE A 50 -12.01 -0.03 -19.57
N ALA A 51 -13.30 -0.22 -19.39
CA ALA A 51 -13.87 -0.87 -18.20
C ALA A 51 -13.39 -2.32 -18.06
N LEU A 52 -13.33 -3.08 -19.15
CA LEU A 52 -12.80 -4.45 -19.16
C LEU A 52 -11.31 -4.47 -18.83
N TYR A 53 -10.53 -3.51 -19.34
CA TYR A 53 -9.12 -3.35 -19.05
C TYR A 53 -8.88 -3.04 -17.57
N VAL A 54 -9.59 -2.06 -17.00
CA VAL A 54 -9.52 -1.75 -15.56
C VAL A 54 -9.93 -2.94 -14.71
N ASN A 55 -10.99 -3.67 -15.09
CA ASN A 55 -11.43 -4.84 -14.36
C ASN A 55 -10.41 -5.99 -14.40
N SER A 56 -9.67 -6.16 -15.49
CA SER A 56 -8.60 -7.17 -15.56
C SER A 56 -7.44 -6.83 -14.62
N ILE A 57 -7.07 -5.55 -14.51
CA ILE A 57 -6.04 -5.12 -13.55
C ILE A 57 -6.53 -5.29 -12.11
N ASN A 58 -7.77 -4.92 -11.81
CA ASN A 58 -8.34 -5.11 -10.47
C ASN A 58 -8.34 -6.59 -10.05
N SER A 59 -8.60 -7.51 -10.96
CA SER A 59 -8.51 -8.94 -10.64
C SER A 59 -7.08 -9.42 -10.38
N GLU A 60 -6.09 -8.82 -11.04
CA GLU A 60 -4.66 -9.09 -10.75
C GLU A 60 -4.24 -8.50 -9.39
N LEU A 61 -4.73 -7.30 -9.02
CA LEU A 61 -4.45 -6.66 -7.72
C LEU A 61 -5.03 -7.42 -6.52
N ILE A 62 -6.11 -8.16 -6.70
CA ILE A 62 -6.67 -9.05 -5.67
C ILE A 62 -5.80 -10.31 -5.52
N GLY A 63 -5.07 -10.71 -6.57
CA GLY A 63 -4.26 -11.92 -6.60
C GLY A 63 -5.10 -13.19 -6.55
N ASP A 64 -4.46 -14.28 -6.09
CA ASP A 64 -5.07 -15.62 -6.00
C ASP A 64 -5.76 -15.88 -4.64
N MET A 65 -6.13 -14.80 -3.91
CA MET A 65 -6.78 -14.93 -2.60
C MET A 65 -8.12 -15.65 -2.68
N THR A 66 -8.34 -16.55 -1.73
CA THR A 66 -9.62 -17.21 -1.53
C THR A 66 -10.68 -16.24 -1.00
N SER A 67 -11.96 -16.61 -1.13
CA SER A 67 -13.05 -15.80 -0.57
C SER A 67 -12.97 -15.68 0.96
N GLU A 68 -12.46 -16.72 1.63
CA GLU A 68 -12.25 -16.74 3.08
C GLU A 68 -11.17 -15.75 3.51
N GLU A 69 -10.05 -15.70 2.80
CA GLU A 69 -8.96 -14.76 3.08
C GLU A 69 -9.41 -13.31 2.84
N MET A 70 -10.10 -13.04 1.73
CA MET A 70 -10.67 -11.72 1.48
C MET A 70 -11.65 -11.29 2.57
N GLN A 71 -12.51 -12.19 3.04
CA GLN A 71 -13.44 -11.88 4.13
C GLN A 71 -12.69 -11.62 5.44
N ALA A 72 -11.69 -12.44 5.78
CA ALA A 72 -10.88 -12.25 6.98
C ALA A 72 -10.14 -10.90 6.99
N ILE A 73 -9.67 -10.43 5.82
CA ILE A 73 -9.06 -9.11 5.68
C ILE A 73 -10.12 -8.01 5.85
N GLN A 74 -11.28 -8.14 5.23
CA GLN A 74 -12.37 -7.17 5.37
C GLN A 74 -12.88 -7.05 6.81
N ASP A 75 -12.88 -8.14 7.57
CA ASP A 75 -13.33 -8.16 8.97
C ASP A 75 -12.38 -7.41 9.92
N VAL A 76 -11.12 -7.23 9.55
CA VAL A 76 -10.12 -6.53 10.36
C VAL A 76 -9.83 -5.11 9.87
N LEU A 77 -10.16 -4.79 8.62
CA LEU A 77 -10.02 -3.43 8.10
C LEU A 77 -11.12 -2.52 8.67
N ALA A 78 -10.72 -1.31 9.06
CA ALA A 78 -11.68 -0.26 9.38
C ALA A 78 -12.48 0.16 8.14
N PRO A 79 -13.69 0.71 8.31
CA PRO A 79 -14.49 1.20 7.19
C PRO A 79 -13.70 2.18 6.32
N LYS A 80 -13.80 1.98 4.99
CA LYS A 80 -13.15 2.86 4.01
C LYS A 80 -13.61 4.30 4.18
N LYS A 81 -12.65 5.20 4.28
CA LYS A 81 -12.86 6.64 4.24
C LYS A 81 -12.71 7.16 2.82
N SER A 82 -13.20 8.37 2.58
CA SER A 82 -12.90 9.09 1.34
C SER A 82 -11.42 9.45 1.30
N PHE A 83 -10.79 9.42 0.11
CA PHE A 83 -9.37 9.73 -0.05
C PHE A 83 -9.01 11.20 0.15
N ASP A 84 -9.99 12.06 0.45
CA ASP A 84 -9.78 13.44 0.89
C ASP A 84 -9.66 13.58 2.43
N GLU A 85 -9.89 12.49 3.17
CA GLU A 85 -9.72 12.39 4.62
C GLU A 85 -8.47 11.58 5.00
N PRO A 86 -7.86 11.83 6.17
CA PRO A 86 -6.73 11.03 6.66
C PRO A 86 -7.13 9.57 6.96
N PHE A 87 -6.22 8.65 6.66
CA PHE A 87 -6.39 7.22 6.93
C PHE A 87 -5.06 6.51 7.20
N TYR A 88 -5.14 5.29 7.77
CA TYR A 88 -4.01 4.40 7.93
C TYR A 88 -4.04 3.26 6.92
N MET A 89 -2.87 2.90 6.42
CA MET A 89 -2.66 1.80 5.48
C MET A 89 -1.53 0.90 5.98
N MET A 90 -1.73 -0.43 5.94
CA MET A 90 -0.68 -1.41 6.22
C MET A 90 0.07 -1.77 4.95
N LEU A 91 1.40 -1.70 4.99
CA LEU A 91 2.28 -2.26 3.96
C LEU A 91 2.98 -3.49 4.54
N VAL A 92 2.80 -4.63 3.89
CA VAL A 92 3.40 -5.91 4.28
C VAL A 92 4.37 -6.34 3.20
N GLY A 93 5.59 -6.64 3.57
CA GLY A 93 6.54 -7.33 2.70
C GLY A 93 6.69 -8.77 3.16
N SER A 94 6.23 -9.71 2.35
CA SER A 94 6.33 -11.14 2.64
C SER A 94 7.52 -11.77 1.93
N ASP A 95 8.10 -12.81 2.55
CA ASP A 95 9.15 -13.64 1.97
C ASP A 95 8.58 -14.98 1.46
N GLU A 96 7.31 -15.02 1.16
CA GLU A 96 6.63 -16.20 0.66
C GLU A 96 7.24 -16.61 -0.69
N ARG A 97 7.95 -17.74 -0.70
CA ARG A 97 8.49 -18.30 -1.93
C ARG A 97 7.39 -19.09 -2.64
N ALA A 98 7.08 -18.68 -3.86
CA ALA A 98 6.12 -19.40 -4.70
C ALA A 98 6.49 -20.90 -4.78
N GLY A 99 5.63 -21.77 -4.23
CA GLY A 99 5.80 -23.24 -4.26
C GLY A 99 6.61 -23.84 -3.12
N SER A 100 6.93 -23.11 -2.06
CA SER A 100 7.45 -23.72 -0.85
C SER A 100 6.28 -24.19 0.03
N ASP A 101 6.14 -25.52 0.19
CA ASP A 101 5.28 -26.15 1.22
C ASP A 101 5.87 -25.95 2.64
N GLU A 102 6.88 -25.12 2.80
CA GLU A 102 7.47 -24.82 4.10
C GLU A 102 6.51 -23.93 4.88
N ALA A 103 5.85 -24.53 5.87
CA ALA A 103 5.15 -23.81 6.91
C ALA A 103 6.10 -22.78 7.52
N GLY A 104 5.91 -21.46 7.24
CA GLY A 104 6.78 -20.46 7.80
C GLY A 104 6.97 -19.17 7.01
N ALA A 105 6.10 -18.84 6.05
CA ALA A 105 6.12 -17.52 5.44
C ALA A 105 6.05 -16.43 6.53
N ARG A 106 6.89 -15.40 6.44
CA ARG A 106 6.99 -14.34 7.44
C ARG A 106 6.93 -12.98 6.77
N SER A 107 6.36 -12.02 7.46
CA SER A 107 6.44 -10.63 7.06
C SER A 107 7.73 -10.00 7.60
N ASP A 108 8.74 -9.89 6.77
CA ASP A 108 10.01 -9.26 7.15
C ASP A 108 9.93 -7.72 7.10
N THR A 109 8.95 -7.19 6.40
CA THR A 109 8.65 -5.75 6.33
C THR A 109 7.23 -5.50 6.83
N ASN A 110 7.10 -4.72 7.90
CA ASN A 110 5.82 -4.38 8.51
C ASN A 110 5.80 -2.86 8.72
N ILE A 111 5.02 -2.18 7.90
CA ILE A 111 4.99 -0.71 7.89
C ILE A 111 3.55 -0.25 7.93
N VAL A 112 3.23 0.68 8.83
CA VAL A 112 1.96 1.41 8.83
C VAL A 112 2.21 2.80 8.30
N VAL A 113 1.44 3.20 7.30
CA VAL A 113 1.49 4.54 6.70
C VAL A 113 0.24 5.31 7.10
N TYR A 114 0.43 6.45 7.73
CA TYR A 114 -0.62 7.46 7.85
C TYR A 114 -0.57 8.38 6.65
N VAL A 115 -1.66 8.47 5.94
CA VAL A 115 -1.81 9.29 4.73
C VAL A 115 -2.73 10.45 5.06
N ASP A 116 -2.26 11.69 4.95
CA ASP A 116 -3.04 12.90 5.19
C ASP A 116 -3.08 13.81 3.95
N PRO A 117 -4.08 13.64 3.10
CA PRO A 117 -4.24 14.45 1.91
C PRO A 117 -4.52 15.93 2.24
N THR A 118 -5.09 16.21 3.41
CA THR A 118 -5.45 17.57 3.80
C THR A 118 -4.22 18.43 4.09
N ARG A 119 -3.17 17.81 4.64
CA ARG A 119 -1.88 18.46 4.95
C ARG A 119 -0.81 18.24 3.89
N ASN A 120 -1.11 17.49 2.81
CA ASN A 120 -0.12 17.03 1.84
C ASN A 120 1.06 16.30 2.53
N GLN A 121 0.73 15.34 3.39
CA GLN A 121 1.67 14.69 4.29
C GLN A 121 1.44 13.18 4.35
N ALA A 122 2.52 12.44 4.55
CA ALA A 122 2.48 11.03 4.92
C ALA A 122 3.48 10.75 6.07
N SER A 123 3.14 9.80 6.95
CA SER A 123 4.05 9.34 8.01
C SER A 123 4.19 7.83 7.92
N ILE A 124 5.43 7.35 7.81
CA ILE A 124 5.80 5.95 7.63
C ILE A 124 6.35 5.42 8.96
N VAL A 125 5.66 4.45 9.57
CA VAL A 125 6.05 3.83 10.83
C VAL A 125 6.35 2.35 10.61
N SER A 126 7.61 1.95 10.79
CA SER A 126 8.01 0.54 10.72
C SER A 126 7.81 -0.12 12.08
N ILE A 127 7.23 -1.32 12.08
CA ILE A 127 7.14 -2.22 13.23
C ILE A 127 8.29 -3.22 13.13
N PRO A 128 9.23 -3.28 14.10
CA PRO A 128 10.30 -4.26 14.09
C PRO A 128 9.72 -5.69 14.07
N ARG A 129 10.23 -6.54 13.20
CA ARG A 129 9.72 -7.91 13.00
C ARG A 129 9.83 -8.77 14.26
N ASP A 130 10.78 -8.48 15.14
CA ASP A 130 11.04 -9.21 16.39
C ASP A 130 10.28 -8.61 17.58
N THR A 131 9.35 -7.65 17.36
CA THR A 131 8.50 -7.09 18.41
C THR A 131 7.66 -8.19 19.03
N MET A 132 7.70 -8.27 20.38
CA MET A 132 6.92 -9.24 21.14
C MET A 132 5.43 -8.87 21.09
N ILE A 133 4.62 -9.80 20.70
CA ILE A 133 3.15 -9.71 20.69
C ILE A 133 2.55 -10.99 21.26
N ASP A 134 1.29 -10.93 21.68
CA ASP A 134 0.50 -12.09 22.07
C ASP A 134 -0.55 -12.35 20.99
N ILE A 135 -0.35 -13.38 20.17
CA ILE A 135 -1.25 -13.73 19.08
C ILE A 135 -2.36 -14.63 19.62
N ASP A 136 -3.60 -14.28 19.36
CA ASP A 136 -4.79 -15.04 19.79
C ASP A 136 -4.65 -16.54 19.41
N ASN A 137 -4.88 -17.41 20.40
CA ASN A 137 -4.77 -18.88 20.30
C ASN A 137 -3.36 -19.43 19.99
N VAL A 138 -2.33 -18.58 19.92
CA VAL A 138 -0.91 -18.97 19.68
C VAL A 138 -0.07 -18.64 20.91
N GLY A 139 -0.28 -17.48 21.53
CA GLY A 139 0.48 -16.95 22.67
C GLY A 139 1.66 -16.07 22.22
N ILE A 140 2.60 -15.84 23.13
CA ILE A 140 3.74 -14.95 22.95
C ILE A 140 4.57 -15.35 21.73
N SER A 141 4.71 -14.44 20.78
CA SER A 141 5.43 -14.63 19.54
C SER A 141 6.06 -13.32 19.04
N LYS A 142 6.82 -13.40 17.95
CA LYS A 142 7.34 -12.23 17.24
C LYS A 142 6.28 -11.67 16.30
N PHE A 143 6.29 -10.39 16.05
CA PHE A 143 5.33 -9.73 15.17
C PHE A 143 5.28 -10.37 13.77
N ASN A 144 6.42 -10.70 13.20
CA ASN A 144 6.49 -11.33 11.88
C ASN A 144 5.84 -12.73 11.80
N ALA A 145 5.62 -13.38 12.95
CA ALA A 145 4.94 -14.67 13.01
C ALA A 145 3.42 -14.53 12.79
N ALA A 146 2.83 -13.34 13.03
CA ALA A 146 1.41 -13.10 12.77
C ALA A 146 1.03 -13.46 11.33
N TYR A 147 1.91 -13.15 10.37
CA TYR A 147 1.71 -13.52 8.98
C TYR A 147 1.62 -15.03 8.77
N ASN A 148 2.47 -15.81 9.43
CA ASN A 148 2.45 -17.29 9.33
C ASN A 148 1.15 -17.92 9.89
N TYR A 149 0.54 -17.29 10.89
CA TYR A 149 -0.65 -17.84 11.56
C TYR A 149 -1.98 -17.40 10.93
N GLY A 150 -2.01 -16.29 10.24
CA GLY A 150 -3.26 -15.78 9.66
C GLY A 150 -3.05 -14.79 8.51
N GLY A 151 -1.90 -14.83 7.83
CA GLY A 151 -1.61 -14.01 6.67
C GLY A 151 -1.68 -12.51 6.97
N VAL A 152 -2.07 -11.78 5.93
CA VAL A 152 -2.23 -10.31 6.01
C VAL A 152 -3.26 -9.90 7.05
N SER A 153 -4.38 -10.63 7.20
CA SER A 153 -5.45 -10.26 8.15
C SER A 153 -4.97 -10.27 9.60
N SER A 154 -4.19 -11.29 10.00
CA SER A 154 -3.57 -11.34 11.32
C SER A 154 -2.55 -10.22 11.49
N THR A 155 -1.71 -9.96 10.49
CA THR A 155 -0.71 -8.88 10.53
C THR A 155 -1.36 -7.50 10.71
N ILE A 156 -2.47 -7.23 10.02
CA ILE A 156 -3.24 -5.98 10.16
C ILE A 156 -3.81 -5.86 11.58
N ARG A 157 -4.40 -6.95 12.12
CA ARG A 157 -4.97 -6.96 13.46
C ARG A 157 -3.93 -6.63 14.52
N GLU A 158 -2.79 -7.32 14.47
CA GLU A 158 -1.70 -7.12 15.42
C GLU A 158 -1.09 -5.72 15.31
N ALA A 159 -0.96 -5.17 14.08
CA ALA A 159 -0.49 -3.80 13.87
C ALA A 159 -1.47 -2.77 14.44
N SER A 160 -2.78 -2.95 14.21
CA SER A 160 -3.83 -2.08 14.74
C SER A 160 -3.83 -2.06 16.28
N GLN A 161 -3.70 -3.24 16.91
CA GLN A 161 -3.64 -3.36 18.36
C GLN A 161 -2.37 -2.73 18.94
N LEU A 162 -1.20 -3.04 18.35
CA LEU A 162 0.09 -2.56 18.82
C LEU A 162 0.20 -1.03 18.78
N LEU A 163 -0.29 -0.42 17.69
CA LEU A 163 -0.22 1.03 17.48
C LEU A 163 -1.44 1.77 18.00
N GLY A 164 -2.54 1.08 18.30
CA GLY A 164 -3.81 1.67 18.76
C GLY A 164 -4.50 2.50 17.66
N VAL A 165 -4.47 2.03 16.39
CA VAL A 165 -5.02 2.74 15.23
C VAL A 165 -5.94 1.85 14.40
N ASP A 166 -6.86 2.49 13.66
CA ASP A 166 -7.78 1.84 12.74
C ASP A 166 -7.19 1.82 11.31
N ILE A 167 -6.71 0.68 10.86
CA ILE A 167 -6.15 0.50 9.52
C ILE A 167 -7.29 0.26 8.53
N SER A 168 -7.40 1.08 7.49
CA SER A 168 -8.49 1.06 6.51
C SER A 168 -8.13 0.41 5.18
N HIS A 169 -6.83 0.33 4.87
CA HIS A 169 -6.32 -0.21 3.61
C HIS A 169 -5.05 -1.01 3.84
N TYR A 170 -4.71 -1.88 2.88
CA TYR A 170 -3.45 -2.59 2.88
C TYR A 170 -2.85 -2.70 1.48
N ALA A 171 -1.55 -2.94 1.44
CA ALA A 171 -0.86 -3.49 0.29
C ALA A 171 0.20 -4.49 0.75
N GLU A 172 0.22 -5.62 0.11
CA GLU A 172 1.25 -6.64 0.29
C GLU A 172 2.14 -6.71 -0.94
N VAL A 173 3.45 -6.71 -0.71
CA VAL A 173 4.45 -6.88 -1.77
C VAL A 173 5.26 -8.12 -1.46
N ASN A 174 5.25 -9.09 -2.37
CA ASN A 174 6.20 -10.18 -2.32
C ASN A 174 7.58 -9.64 -2.72
N PHE A 175 8.61 -9.89 -1.89
CA PHE A 175 9.96 -9.39 -2.15
C PHE A 175 10.55 -9.90 -3.46
N GLU A 176 10.24 -11.14 -3.89
CA GLU A 176 10.70 -11.67 -5.16
C GLU A 176 10.11 -10.87 -6.35
N ASN A 177 8.91 -10.33 -6.17
CA ASN A 177 8.22 -9.54 -7.18
C ASN A 177 8.59 -8.04 -7.12
N MET A 178 9.30 -7.58 -6.09
CA MET A 178 9.72 -6.17 -5.94
C MET A 178 10.56 -5.68 -7.13
N VAL A 179 11.37 -6.56 -7.71
CA VAL A 179 12.16 -6.28 -8.93
C VAL A 179 11.24 -5.73 -10.03
N GLN A 180 10.13 -6.44 -10.28
CA GLN A 180 9.18 -6.06 -11.34
C GLN A 180 8.47 -4.74 -11.02
N LEU A 181 8.17 -4.48 -9.73
CA LEU A 181 7.55 -3.22 -9.29
C LEU A 181 8.47 -2.02 -9.57
N VAL A 182 9.75 -2.13 -9.19
CA VAL A 182 10.73 -1.06 -9.41
C VAL A 182 10.99 -0.86 -10.91
N ASP A 183 11.10 -1.94 -11.67
CA ASP A 183 11.31 -1.85 -13.13
C ASP A 183 10.08 -1.25 -13.84
N ALA A 184 8.86 -1.54 -13.38
CA ALA A 184 7.62 -0.98 -13.93
C ALA A 184 7.56 0.55 -13.82
N VAL A 185 8.15 1.14 -12.76
CA VAL A 185 8.26 2.60 -12.62
C VAL A 185 9.52 3.18 -13.29
N GLY A 186 10.36 2.34 -13.91
CA GLY A 186 11.59 2.75 -14.58
C GLY A 186 12.76 3.03 -13.63
N GLY A 187 12.84 2.30 -12.52
CA GLY A 187 13.86 2.49 -11.50
C GLY A 187 13.57 3.61 -10.51
N VAL A 188 14.34 3.68 -9.43
CA VAL A 188 14.18 4.66 -8.35
C VAL A 188 15.49 5.31 -7.96
N ASP A 189 15.42 6.57 -7.54
CA ASP A 189 16.59 7.31 -7.05
C ASP A 189 16.60 7.29 -5.51
N VAL A 190 17.68 6.77 -4.91
CA VAL A 190 17.81 6.61 -3.45
C VAL A 190 19.17 7.11 -2.98
N GLU A 191 19.18 7.75 -1.81
CA GLU A 191 20.42 8.08 -1.09
C GLU A 191 20.91 6.87 -0.31
N VAL A 192 21.99 6.27 -0.76
CA VAL A 192 22.67 5.13 -0.13
C VAL A 192 23.66 5.65 0.90
N THR A 193 23.43 5.34 2.18
CA THR A 193 24.21 5.91 3.29
C THR A 193 25.58 5.28 3.45
N GLU A 194 25.76 4.04 3.02
CA GLU A 194 27.04 3.35 2.99
C GLU A 194 27.02 2.28 1.89
N ARG A 195 28.21 1.96 1.36
CA ARG A 195 28.37 0.99 0.28
C ARG A 195 27.83 -0.39 0.69
N ILE A 196 27.00 -0.99 -0.17
CA ILE A 196 26.43 -2.32 0.01
C ILE A 196 27.19 -3.32 -0.85
N ASP A 197 27.66 -4.39 -0.21
CA ASP A 197 28.37 -5.50 -0.82
C ASP A 197 28.02 -6.77 -0.03
N ASP A 198 26.81 -7.29 -0.26
CA ASP A 198 26.17 -8.33 0.53
C ASP A 198 25.79 -9.52 -0.35
N THR A 199 26.60 -10.58 -0.27
CA THR A 199 26.39 -11.80 -1.07
C THR A 199 25.16 -12.58 -0.66
N ASP A 200 24.67 -12.42 0.57
CA ASP A 200 23.44 -13.07 1.02
C ASP A 200 22.20 -12.36 0.46
N ALA A 201 22.28 -11.03 0.31
CA ALA A 201 21.24 -10.24 -0.33
C ALA A 201 21.19 -10.45 -1.86
N ASP A 202 22.33 -10.76 -2.48
CA ASP A 202 22.44 -11.08 -3.92
C ASP A 202 21.75 -12.39 -4.31
N ASN A 203 21.57 -13.30 -3.36
CA ASN A 203 21.03 -14.64 -3.63
C ASN A 203 19.50 -14.59 -3.70
N THR A 204 18.98 -14.26 -4.87
CA THR A 204 17.55 -14.19 -5.15
C THR A 204 17.14 -15.15 -6.28
N THR A 205 15.84 -15.41 -6.41
CA THR A 205 15.30 -16.25 -7.50
C THR A 205 15.60 -15.63 -8.87
N ASP A 206 15.60 -14.30 -8.96
CA ASP A 206 15.88 -13.54 -10.18
C ASP A 206 17.37 -13.41 -10.46
N ASN A 207 18.23 -13.74 -9.48
CA ASN A 207 19.68 -13.80 -9.61
C ASN A 207 20.25 -15.20 -9.31
N PRO A 208 19.78 -16.26 -9.98
CA PRO A 208 20.12 -17.65 -9.64
C PRO A 208 21.61 -17.98 -9.88
N ASN A 209 22.35 -17.15 -10.62
CA ASN A 209 23.77 -17.31 -10.89
C ASN A 209 24.66 -16.57 -9.88
N GLY A 210 24.06 -15.93 -8.85
CA GLY A 210 24.78 -15.20 -7.82
C GLY A 210 25.66 -14.08 -8.39
N LYS A 211 25.16 -13.31 -9.37
CA LYS A 211 25.85 -12.14 -9.86
C LYS A 211 26.00 -11.15 -8.71
N ARG A 212 27.25 -10.81 -8.38
CA ARG A 212 27.53 -9.86 -7.31
C ARG A 212 27.00 -8.48 -7.68
N ILE A 213 26.12 -7.95 -6.86
CA ILE A 213 25.53 -6.62 -7.00
C ILE A 213 26.15 -5.72 -5.93
N ILE A 214 26.85 -4.69 -6.37
CA ILE A 214 27.47 -3.71 -5.49
C ILE A 214 26.75 -2.39 -5.70
N ILE A 215 26.34 -1.77 -4.59
CA ILE A 215 25.69 -0.46 -4.61
C ILE A 215 26.61 0.51 -3.87
N GLU A 216 27.08 1.53 -4.56
CA GLU A 216 27.99 2.51 -4.00
C GLU A 216 27.24 3.52 -3.11
N GLU A 217 27.97 4.18 -2.20
CA GLU A 217 27.48 5.27 -1.36
C GLU A 217 27.07 6.49 -2.20
N GLY A 218 26.08 7.26 -1.71
CA GLY A 218 25.56 8.48 -2.33
C GLY A 218 24.25 8.26 -3.08
N LEU A 219 23.87 9.25 -3.89
CA LEU A 219 22.67 9.17 -4.71
C LEU A 219 22.85 8.16 -5.85
N GLN A 220 22.03 7.12 -5.84
CA GLN A 220 22.06 6.03 -6.81
C GLN A 220 20.71 5.89 -7.50
N HIS A 221 20.74 5.63 -8.82
CA HIS A 221 19.56 5.17 -9.54
C HIS A 221 19.57 3.65 -9.55
N LEU A 222 18.63 3.04 -8.86
CA LEU A 222 18.54 1.60 -8.68
C LEU A 222 17.51 1.01 -9.64
N ASP A 223 17.89 -0.02 -10.38
CA ASP A 223 16.96 -0.94 -11.05
C ASP A 223 16.34 -1.91 -10.05
N GLY A 224 15.47 -2.82 -10.53
CA GLY A 224 14.76 -3.74 -9.65
C GLY A 224 15.68 -4.67 -8.88
N GLU A 225 16.74 -5.24 -9.51
CA GLU A 225 17.70 -6.13 -8.83
C GLU A 225 18.48 -5.37 -7.75
N GLN A 226 18.95 -4.18 -8.05
CA GLN A 226 19.68 -3.33 -7.11
C GLN A 226 18.78 -2.88 -5.94
N ALA A 227 17.52 -2.52 -6.23
CA ALA A 227 16.55 -2.13 -5.21
C ALA A 227 16.22 -3.29 -4.27
N LEU A 228 16.15 -4.52 -4.78
CA LEU A 228 15.94 -5.71 -3.95
C LEU A 228 17.12 -5.96 -3.01
N VAL A 229 18.37 -5.86 -3.51
CA VAL A 229 19.57 -5.96 -2.68
C VAL A 229 19.61 -4.85 -1.64
N PHE A 230 19.29 -3.62 -2.01
CA PHE A 230 19.22 -2.47 -1.11
C PHE A 230 18.21 -2.70 0.04
N ALA A 231 17.05 -3.30 -0.24
CA ALA A 231 16.00 -3.56 0.74
C ALA A 231 16.25 -4.80 1.61
N ARG A 232 17.08 -5.75 1.15
CA ARG A 232 17.33 -7.03 1.85
C ARG A 232 18.61 -7.05 2.64
N SER A 233 19.62 -6.25 2.26
CA SER A 233 20.94 -6.28 2.87
C SER A 233 20.89 -6.05 4.38
N ARG A 234 21.65 -6.87 5.08
CA ARG A 234 21.91 -6.81 6.53
C ARG A 234 23.39 -6.67 6.84
N ALA A 235 24.23 -6.45 5.83
CA ALA A 235 25.67 -6.29 5.97
C ALA A 235 26.07 -4.93 6.57
N PHE A 236 25.36 -4.50 7.61
CA PHE A 236 25.54 -3.25 8.34
C PHE A 236 25.88 -3.52 9.81
N VAL A 237 26.49 -2.56 10.48
CA VAL A 237 26.86 -2.70 11.91
C VAL A 237 25.63 -2.97 12.79
N ASP A 238 24.51 -2.31 12.48
CA ASP A 238 23.22 -2.45 13.18
C ASP A 238 22.24 -3.39 12.49
N GLY A 239 22.68 -4.03 11.39
CA GLY A 239 21.99 -5.10 10.68
C GLY A 239 20.53 -4.76 10.29
N ASP A 240 19.60 -5.21 11.11
CA ASP A 240 18.16 -5.12 10.82
C ASP A 240 17.60 -3.70 10.86
N PHE A 241 18.17 -2.79 11.63
CA PHE A 241 17.71 -1.40 11.72
C PHE A 241 18.02 -0.62 10.44
N THR A 242 19.24 -0.72 9.92
CA THR A 242 19.62 -0.10 8.65
C THR A 242 18.80 -0.72 7.50
N ARG A 243 18.61 -2.04 7.48
CA ARG A 243 17.71 -2.68 6.50
C ARG A 243 16.31 -2.05 6.52
N THR A 244 15.71 -1.93 7.70
CA THR A 244 14.38 -1.33 7.86
C THR A 244 14.35 0.14 7.43
N ALA A 245 15.43 0.90 7.69
CA ALA A 245 15.57 2.27 7.19
C ALA A 245 15.66 2.31 5.65
N ASN A 246 16.41 1.40 5.04
CA ASN A 246 16.53 1.29 3.58
C ASN A 246 15.19 0.93 2.92
N GLN A 247 14.41 0.04 3.52
CA GLN A 247 13.05 -0.27 3.05
C GLN A 247 12.15 0.97 3.04
N ARG A 248 12.19 1.79 4.09
CA ARG A 248 11.43 3.05 4.11
C ARG A 248 11.91 4.03 3.03
N LYS A 249 13.23 4.16 2.82
CA LYS A 249 13.78 5.00 1.73
C LYS A 249 13.29 4.53 0.36
N LEU A 250 13.29 3.22 0.12
CA LEU A 250 12.81 2.65 -1.14
C LEU A 250 11.32 2.95 -1.37
N ILE A 251 10.47 2.78 -0.34
CA ILE A 251 9.06 3.13 -0.41
C ILE A 251 8.87 4.61 -0.73
N MET A 252 9.61 5.50 -0.07
CA MET A 252 9.55 6.95 -0.34
C MET A 252 9.96 7.26 -1.78
N ALA A 253 11.00 6.62 -2.30
CA ALA A 253 11.46 6.80 -3.67
C ALA A 253 10.41 6.33 -4.69
N LEU A 254 9.75 5.18 -4.44
CA LEU A 254 8.64 4.69 -5.25
C LEU A 254 7.44 5.66 -5.23
N VAL A 255 7.05 6.15 -4.07
CA VAL A 255 5.94 7.13 -3.94
C VAL A 255 6.26 8.40 -4.72
N ASN A 256 7.44 8.99 -4.55
CA ASN A 256 7.85 10.18 -5.28
C ASN A 256 7.83 9.94 -6.79
N LYS A 257 8.36 8.81 -7.24
CA LYS A 257 8.37 8.44 -8.65
C LYS A 257 6.96 8.36 -9.24
N VAL A 258 6.01 7.75 -8.54
CA VAL A 258 4.60 7.65 -8.95
C VAL A 258 3.91 9.01 -8.96
N LEU A 259 4.18 9.88 -7.98
CA LEU A 259 3.58 11.23 -7.89
C LEU A 259 4.10 12.17 -9.01
N ASP A 260 5.34 11.99 -9.45
CA ASP A 260 5.94 12.75 -10.53
C ASP A 260 5.41 12.32 -11.92
N MET A 261 4.81 11.13 -12.03
CA MET A 261 4.30 10.63 -13.29
C MET A 261 3.02 11.34 -13.74
N PRO A 262 2.79 11.51 -15.06
CA PRO A 262 1.50 11.90 -15.60
C PRO A 262 0.40 10.90 -15.17
N VAL A 263 -0.79 11.39 -14.77
CA VAL A 263 -1.92 10.52 -14.37
C VAL A 263 -2.30 9.53 -15.48
N THR A 264 -2.09 9.91 -16.74
CA THR A 264 -2.36 9.08 -17.92
C THR A 264 -1.45 7.85 -18.03
N GLU A 265 -0.30 7.86 -17.38
CA GLU A 265 0.67 6.74 -17.37
C GLU A 265 0.43 5.77 -16.19
N LEU A 266 -0.24 6.24 -15.12
CA LEU A 266 -0.51 5.43 -13.93
C LEU A 266 -1.20 4.09 -14.22
N PRO A 267 -2.23 3.98 -15.09
CA PRO A 267 -2.85 2.68 -15.37
C PRO A 267 -1.87 1.65 -15.94
N GLY A 268 -0.91 2.07 -16.77
CA GLY A 268 0.13 1.19 -17.32
C GLY A 268 1.12 0.72 -16.26
N VAL A 269 1.54 1.64 -15.36
CA VAL A 269 2.41 1.30 -14.23
C VAL A 269 1.70 0.37 -13.26
N ILE A 270 0.44 0.65 -12.90
CA ILE A 270 -0.37 -0.20 -12.03
C ILE A 270 -0.53 -1.59 -12.65
N GLN A 271 -0.74 -1.70 -13.95
CA GLN A 271 -0.81 -2.99 -14.65
C GLN A 271 0.52 -3.76 -14.53
N GLY A 272 1.66 -3.09 -14.73
CA GLY A 272 2.98 -3.69 -14.53
C GLY A 272 3.20 -4.18 -13.10
N ALA A 273 2.74 -3.41 -12.13
CA ALA A 273 2.87 -3.68 -10.70
C ALA A 273 1.84 -4.68 -10.15
N ALA A 274 0.70 -4.87 -10.81
CA ALA A 274 -0.43 -5.66 -10.29
C ALA A 274 -0.09 -7.13 -10.00
N LYS A 275 0.93 -7.67 -10.67
CA LYS A 275 1.44 -9.03 -10.40
C LYS A 275 2.33 -9.12 -9.17
N CYS A 276 2.75 -7.98 -8.65
CA CYS A 276 3.72 -7.86 -7.57
C CYS A 276 3.08 -7.38 -6.28
N VAL A 277 1.87 -6.82 -6.36
CA VAL A 277 1.18 -6.17 -5.25
C VAL A 277 -0.23 -6.72 -5.13
N THR A 278 -0.57 -7.20 -3.94
CA THR A 278 -1.94 -7.55 -3.56
C THR A 278 -2.50 -6.45 -2.66
N THR A 279 -3.69 -5.93 -2.95
CA THR A 279 -4.27 -4.80 -2.20
C THR A 279 -5.79 -4.79 -2.28
N ASP A 280 -6.44 -4.12 -1.33
CA ASP A 280 -7.88 -3.82 -1.38
C ASP A 280 -8.20 -2.58 -2.23
N LEU A 281 -7.17 -1.85 -2.68
CA LEU A 281 -7.34 -0.67 -3.53
C LEU A 281 -7.54 -1.07 -5.00
N SER A 282 -8.61 -0.57 -5.61
CA SER A 282 -8.79 -0.69 -7.06
C SER A 282 -7.90 0.29 -7.83
N VAL A 283 -7.74 0.09 -9.14
CA VAL A 283 -7.06 1.06 -10.03
C VAL A 283 -7.64 2.46 -9.89
N THR A 284 -8.97 2.56 -9.78
CA THR A 284 -9.64 3.86 -9.61
C THR A 284 -9.35 4.50 -8.26
N ASP A 285 -9.22 3.69 -7.20
CA ASP A 285 -8.84 4.16 -5.86
C ASP A 285 -7.40 4.69 -5.87
N ILE A 286 -6.46 3.96 -6.48
CA ILE A 286 -5.06 4.37 -6.59
C ILE A 286 -4.92 5.68 -7.38
N VAL A 287 -5.64 5.82 -8.50
CA VAL A 287 -5.65 7.06 -9.28
C VAL A 287 -6.26 8.21 -8.49
N ALA A 288 -7.40 7.98 -7.83
CA ALA A 288 -8.05 8.99 -7.00
C ALA A 288 -7.16 9.46 -5.85
N LEU A 289 -6.44 8.53 -5.21
CA LEU A 289 -5.47 8.85 -4.17
C LEU A 289 -4.30 9.68 -4.70
N ALA A 290 -3.73 9.30 -5.84
CA ALA A 290 -2.65 10.05 -6.47
C ALA A 290 -3.08 11.48 -6.86
N GLU A 291 -4.32 11.66 -7.32
CA GLU A 291 -4.89 12.97 -7.63
C GLU A 291 -5.01 13.88 -6.39
N GLN A 292 -5.18 13.32 -5.18
CA GLN A 292 -5.25 14.12 -3.96
C GLN A 292 -3.94 14.87 -3.66
N PHE A 293 -2.81 14.34 -4.08
CA PHE A 293 -1.48 14.93 -3.84
C PHE A 293 -0.98 15.76 -5.02
N LYS A 294 -1.52 15.52 -6.21
CA LYS A 294 -1.06 16.19 -7.42
C LYS A 294 -1.34 17.69 -7.39
N GLY A 295 -0.30 18.48 -7.72
CA GLY A 295 -0.40 19.95 -7.78
C GLY A 295 -0.40 20.66 -6.43
N LYS A 296 -0.21 19.93 -5.32
CA LYS A 296 -0.12 20.52 -3.98
C LYS A 296 1.32 20.89 -3.55
N GLY A 297 2.29 20.77 -4.45
CA GLY A 297 3.71 20.95 -4.14
C GLY A 297 4.32 19.65 -3.57
N ASP A 298 5.50 19.77 -2.96
CA ASP A 298 6.23 18.62 -2.43
C ASP A 298 5.47 17.94 -1.30
N LEU A 299 5.37 16.61 -1.37
CA LEU A 299 4.79 15.80 -0.31
C LEU A 299 5.74 15.79 0.91
N THR A 300 5.24 16.18 2.07
CA THR A 300 5.98 16.03 3.32
C THR A 300 5.89 14.59 3.79
N VAL A 301 7.03 13.89 3.87
CA VAL A 301 7.08 12.51 4.35
C VAL A 301 7.94 12.40 5.59
N TYR A 302 7.34 11.95 6.68
CA TYR A 302 8.04 11.57 7.90
C TYR A 302 8.27 10.07 7.96
N SER A 303 9.36 9.66 8.61
CA SER A 303 9.72 8.25 8.71
C SER A 303 10.23 7.94 10.11
N ALA A 304 9.63 6.97 10.76
CA ALA A 304 9.98 6.54 12.10
C ALA A 304 9.90 5.01 12.23
N MET A 305 10.42 4.51 13.34
CA MET A 305 10.23 3.14 13.81
C MET A 305 9.36 3.20 15.07
N ALA A 306 8.45 2.24 15.23
CA ALA A 306 7.68 2.10 16.45
C ALA A 306 8.62 2.05 17.67
N PRO A 307 8.38 2.84 18.72
CA PRO A 307 9.25 2.91 19.89
C PRO A 307 9.39 1.54 20.56
N THR A 308 10.64 1.13 20.78
CA THR A 308 10.95 -0.19 21.32
C THR A 308 12.00 -0.16 22.41
N VAL A 309 11.97 -1.19 23.24
CA VAL A 309 12.97 -1.48 24.28
C VAL A 309 13.53 -2.87 24.02
N PHE A 310 14.84 -3.02 24.05
CA PHE A 310 15.48 -4.32 23.94
C PHE A 310 15.36 -5.12 25.23
N MET A 311 15.09 -6.42 25.09
CA MET A 311 15.17 -7.36 26.20
C MET A 311 16.55 -7.99 26.26
N ASP A 312 17.20 -7.95 27.44
CA ASP A 312 18.47 -8.64 27.70
C ASP A 312 18.28 -10.16 27.92
N GLN A 313 17.04 -10.62 28.10
CA GLN A 313 16.71 -12.01 28.41
C GLN A 313 16.00 -12.69 27.24
N LEU A 314 16.30 -13.99 27.06
CA LEU A 314 15.58 -14.83 26.12
C LEU A 314 14.27 -15.33 26.74
N VAL A 315 13.17 -15.19 26.00
CA VAL A 315 11.89 -15.82 26.32
C VAL A 315 11.75 -17.07 25.46
N ASN A 316 11.62 -18.24 26.08
CA ASN A 316 11.60 -19.54 25.39
C ASN A 316 12.77 -19.75 24.41
N GLY A 317 13.96 -19.22 24.73
CA GLY A 317 15.14 -19.30 23.89
C GLY A 317 15.16 -18.33 22.72
N GLN A 318 14.21 -17.40 22.63
CA GLN A 318 14.13 -16.40 21.57
C GLN A 318 14.41 -14.99 22.12
N SER A 319 15.07 -14.19 21.32
CA SER A 319 15.27 -12.75 21.55
C SER A 319 14.06 -11.97 21.03
N PHE A 320 13.59 -11.02 21.82
CA PHE A 320 12.47 -10.14 21.50
C PHE A 320 12.84 -8.68 21.66
N VAL A 321 12.07 -7.83 21.01
CA VAL A 321 12.04 -6.38 21.20
C VAL A 321 10.69 -6.03 21.78
N LEU A 322 10.63 -5.27 22.86
CA LEU A 322 9.39 -4.83 23.48
C LEU A 322 8.90 -3.53 22.86
N ASN A 323 7.62 -3.40 22.61
CA ASN A 323 7.01 -2.11 22.34
C ASN A 323 7.01 -1.24 23.61
N ASP A 324 7.20 0.07 23.45
CA ASP A 324 6.95 1.07 24.50
C ASP A 324 5.55 1.67 24.27
N PRO A 325 4.50 1.23 25.00
CA PRO A 325 3.12 1.65 24.74
C PRO A 325 2.91 3.15 24.94
N THR A 326 3.64 3.76 25.90
CA THR A 326 3.52 5.19 26.21
C THR A 326 4.11 6.02 25.08
N ALA A 327 5.32 5.70 24.65
CA ALA A 327 5.99 6.37 23.55
C ALA A 327 5.25 6.12 22.22
N THR A 328 4.75 4.90 22.00
CA THR A 328 3.93 4.56 20.81
C THR A 328 2.67 5.41 20.75
N LYS A 329 1.90 5.49 21.84
CA LYS A 329 0.71 6.35 21.90
C LYS A 329 1.04 7.82 21.64
N GLN A 330 2.16 8.32 22.19
CA GLN A 330 2.61 9.68 21.94
C GLN A 330 3.00 9.88 20.47
N MET A 331 3.69 8.91 19.86
CA MET A 331 4.07 8.92 18.44
C MET A 331 2.84 9.00 17.54
N MET A 332 1.86 8.11 17.74
CA MET A 332 0.65 8.09 16.90
C MET A 332 -0.14 9.39 17.05
N LYS A 333 -0.25 9.94 18.26
CA LYS A 333 -0.85 11.27 18.47
C LYS A 333 -0.09 12.38 17.73
N THR A 334 1.24 12.37 17.77
CA THR A 334 2.08 13.35 17.06
C THR A 334 1.85 13.28 15.55
N ILE A 335 1.71 12.07 14.99
CA ILE A 335 1.40 11.83 13.58
C ILE A 335 0.04 12.43 13.22
N GLU A 336 -1.00 12.15 14.00
CA GLU A 336 -2.36 12.66 13.76
C GLU A 336 -2.45 14.19 13.87
N GLU A 337 -1.61 14.79 14.69
CA GLU A 337 -1.47 16.25 14.81
C GLU A 337 -0.62 16.87 13.68
N GLY A 338 -0.03 16.04 12.81
CA GLY A 338 0.81 16.46 11.67
C GLY A 338 2.26 16.75 12.05
N GLY A 339 2.71 16.30 13.23
CA GLY A 339 4.08 16.45 13.69
C GLY A 339 5.02 15.34 13.19
N ASP A 340 6.32 15.55 13.38
CA ASP A 340 7.37 14.60 13.04
C ASP A 340 7.47 13.49 14.11
N PRO A 341 7.10 12.23 13.79
CA PRO A 341 7.18 11.11 14.72
C PRO A 341 8.61 10.71 15.07
N SER A 342 9.61 11.11 14.27
CA SER A 342 11.01 10.74 14.48
C SER A 342 11.60 11.32 15.78
N THR A 343 10.93 12.31 16.34
CA THR A 343 11.31 12.93 17.62
C THR A 343 10.92 12.10 18.83
N ILE A 344 10.03 11.11 18.66
CA ILE A 344 9.57 10.22 19.73
C ILE A 344 10.44 8.97 19.76
N VAL A 345 11.10 8.76 20.86
CA VAL A 345 11.99 7.61 21.10
C VAL A 345 11.51 6.81 22.31
N GLY A 346 11.71 5.50 22.27
CA GLY A 346 11.42 4.64 23.43
C GLY A 346 12.38 4.87 24.59
N VAL A 347 12.08 4.27 25.74
CA VAL A 347 12.83 4.43 26.99
C VAL A 347 14.31 4.09 26.84
N SER A 348 14.69 3.24 25.89
CA SER A 348 16.09 2.87 25.62
C SER A 348 16.91 3.92 24.89
N GLY A 349 16.32 5.05 24.48
CA GLY A 349 17.04 6.11 23.75
C GLY A 349 17.48 5.72 22.34
N VAL A 350 17.00 4.60 21.80
CA VAL A 350 17.25 4.20 20.41
C VAL A 350 16.23 4.92 19.52
N GLY A 351 16.64 6.05 18.98
CA GLY A 351 15.85 6.84 18.04
C GLY A 351 15.80 6.20 16.64
N PRO A 352 14.92 6.71 15.75
CA PRO A 352 14.68 6.17 14.40
C PRO A 352 15.88 6.24 13.43
N GLY A 353 17.01 6.76 13.86
CA GLY A 353 18.23 6.89 13.06
C GLY A 353 19.40 6.05 13.52
N GLY A 354 19.21 5.10 14.45
CA GLY A 354 20.30 4.26 14.97
C GLY A 354 21.25 5.00 15.92
N TYR A 355 21.67 4.33 16.96
CA TYR A 355 22.74 4.64 17.92
C TYR A 355 22.83 6.05 18.52
N THR A 356 22.39 6.16 19.76
CA THR A 356 23.11 6.99 20.73
C THR A 356 23.97 6.05 21.57
N SER A 357 25.29 6.15 21.45
CA SER A 357 26.24 5.55 22.38
C SER A 357 26.08 6.22 23.74
N GLY A 358 25.19 5.69 24.54
CA GLY A 358 24.99 6.09 25.92
C GLY A 358 24.89 4.86 26.78
N SER A 359 25.95 4.51 27.51
CA SER A 359 25.94 3.52 28.57
C SER A 359 24.98 3.99 29.67
N GLY A 360 23.70 3.69 29.54
CA GLY A 360 22.69 3.85 30.58
C GLY A 360 22.53 2.52 31.31
N TYR A 361 23.03 2.44 32.54
CA TYR A 361 22.73 1.33 33.45
C TYR A 361 21.22 1.24 33.67
N TYR A 362 20.65 0.07 33.38
CA TYR A 362 19.27 -0.26 33.76
C TYR A 362 19.18 -0.35 35.28
N SER A 363 18.26 0.39 35.89
CA SER A 363 17.91 0.16 37.30
C SER A 363 16.88 -0.98 37.34
N GLU A 364 17.12 -1.99 38.19
CA GLU A 364 16.31 -3.19 38.40
C GLU A 364 14.86 -2.96 38.86
N GLY A 365 14.28 -1.76 38.72
CA GLY A 365 13.02 -1.39 39.32
C GLY A 365 11.81 -1.25 38.40
N SER A 366 11.95 -1.53 37.05
CA SER A 366 10.91 -1.15 36.10
C SER A 366 10.10 -2.32 35.49
N TYR A 367 10.41 -3.58 35.83
CA TYR A 367 9.79 -4.74 35.19
C TYR A 367 8.48 -5.23 35.85
N ASP A 368 8.21 -4.81 37.10
CA ASP A 368 6.98 -5.24 37.81
C ASP A 368 5.70 -4.57 37.31
N ASP A 369 5.81 -3.52 36.48
CA ASP A 369 4.63 -2.78 35.98
C ASP A 369 4.02 -3.36 34.68
N TYR A 370 4.77 -4.27 34.01
CA TYR A 370 4.28 -4.90 32.77
C TYR A 370 3.32 -6.08 33.00
N SER A 371 3.30 -6.64 34.23
CA SER A 371 2.35 -7.73 34.57
C SER A 371 0.93 -7.24 34.86
N ASP A 372 0.73 -5.92 35.03
CA ASP A 372 -0.56 -5.34 35.42
C ASP A 372 -1.26 -4.55 34.29
N THR A 373 -0.65 -4.45 33.09
CA THR A 373 -1.23 -3.73 31.94
C THR A 373 -1.99 -4.62 30.95
N GLY A 374 -2.72 -5.63 31.43
CA GLY A 374 -3.75 -6.28 30.61
C GLY A 374 -3.26 -7.37 29.63
N TYR A 375 -2.03 -7.84 29.74
CA TYR A 375 -1.55 -9.02 29.01
C TYR A 375 -1.69 -10.32 29.81
N ALA A 376 -2.62 -10.38 30.76
CA ALA A 376 -2.92 -11.59 31.51
C ALA A 376 -4.32 -12.11 31.11
N ALA A 377 -4.28 -13.30 30.47
CA ALA A 377 -5.35 -14.27 30.17
C ALA A 377 -6.55 -13.77 29.35
#